data_7df27dd7afe96c4ed96c38c571923194
#
_entry.id   7df27dd7afe96c4ed96c38c571923194
#
_cell.length_a   1.000
_cell.length_b   1.000
_cell.length_c   1.000
_cell.angle_alpha   90.00
_cell.angle_beta   90.00
_cell.angle_gamma   90.00
#
_symmetry.space_group_name_H-M   'P 1'
#
loop_
_entity.id
_entity.type
_entity.pdbx_description
1 polymer ?
#
loop_
_entity_poly.entity_id
_entity_poly.type
_entity_poly.pdbx_seq_one_letter_code
_entity_poly.pdbx_strand_id
1 'polypeptide(L)'
;FFYYYPLGLFHGLPVFIQILTIILFGYSLWTYIGFNQLQSTAVVLGVIFGLVGTGGFVQVIGRQISHYWYNNDFVMARKSTIKVIKDGLLFMSVLSVLLLVVNFFANIYPYRFLYIVYIYSFSIGILLLISAVFHPLKQRWMITVAFLVATGLALSLKLFTNIATYFTHWIGIWVAIILMVIYLNYFFNKKVKATRNVSRATSKTAVMIYRNYRYFFYGLLFFVFIFIDRILAWSTSADGLLPYAVYYEKNYEVGMDIAILIFFLLVGVLEFSIASFSTLSDLLQKQIPYNQPQVFN
;
A
#
# COMPACT_ATOMS: atom_id res chain seq x y z
N PHE A 1 -6.33 -22.35 -14.26
CA PHE A 1 -5.84 -21.11 -14.89
C PHE A 1 -6.96 -20.06 -15.00
N PHE A 2 -8.05 -20.34 -15.70
CA PHE A 2 -9.14 -19.38 -15.96
C PHE A 2 -9.83 -18.81 -14.70
N TYR A 3 -9.73 -19.46 -13.56
CA TYR A 3 -10.28 -18.96 -12.29
C TYR A 3 -9.29 -18.11 -11.51
N TYR A 4 -8.03 -18.56 -11.40
CA TYR A 4 -7.02 -17.91 -10.57
C TYR A 4 -6.35 -16.72 -11.25
N TYR A 5 -6.21 -16.75 -12.58
CA TYR A 5 -5.62 -15.65 -13.33
C TYR A 5 -6.38 -14.31 -13.17
N PRO A 6 -7.73 -14.29 -13.32
CA PRO A 6 -8.50 -13.08 -13.04
C PRO A 6 -8.39 -12.62 -11.57
N LEU A 7 -8.32 -13.57 -10.61
CA LEU A 7 -8.12 -13.22 -9.20
C LEU A 7 -6.80 -12.48 -8.96
N GLY A 8 -5.74 -12.88 -9.64
CA GLY A 8 -4.46 -12.19 -9.61
C GLY A 8 -4.54 -10.79 -10.23
N LEU A 9 -5.22 -10.66 -11.35
CA LEU A 9 -5.46 -9.34 -11.97
C LEU A 9 -6.17 -8.38 -11.03
N PHE A 10 -7.14 -8.82 -10.23
CA PHE A 10 -7.82 -7.97 -9.23
C PHE A 10 -6.88 -7.38 -8.19
N HIS A 11 -5.71 -7.96 -7.94
CA HIS A 11 -4.71 -7.37 -7.06
C HIS A 11 -4.04 -6.14 -7.68
N GLY A 12 -3.72 -6.21 -8.94
CA GLY A 12 -3.08 -5.12 -9.68
C GLY A 12 -4.05 -4.09 -10.24
N LEU A 13 -5.36 -4.37 -10.30
CA LEU A 13 -6.36 -3.47 -10.89
C LEU A 13 -6.32 -2.04 -10.34
N PRO A 14 -6.17 -1.78 -9.04
CA PRO A 14 -6.07 -0.41 -8.54
C PRO A 14 -4.93 0.37 -9.20
N VAL A 15 -3.77 -0.24 -9.37
CA VAL A 15 -2.60 0.38 -10.04
C VAL A 15 -2.86 0.52 -11.54
N PHE A 16 -3.40 -0.52 -12.18
CA PHE A 16 -3.74 -0.48 -13.61
C PHE A 16 -4.73 0.63 -13.94
N ILE A 17 -5.76 0.84 -13.11
CA ILE A 17 -6.71 1.95 -13.26
C ILE A 17 -5.98 3.29 -13.25
N GLN A 18 -5.01 3.48 -12.33
CA GLN A 18 -4.25 4.72 -12.26
C GLN A 18 -3.39 4.95 -13.50
N ILE A 19 -2.73 3.91 -14.00
CA ILE A 19 -1.94 4.00 -15.24
C ILE A 19 -2.85 4.27 -16.45
N LEU A 20 -3.99 3.60 -16.54
CA LEU A 20 -4.94 3.82 -17.61
C LEU A 20 -5.50 5.26 -17.61
N THR A 21 -5.84 5.78 -16.45
CA THR A 21 -6.35 7.15 -16.33
C THR A 21 -5.29 8.20 -16.62
N ILE A 22 -4.02 7.96 -16.34
CA ILE A 22 -2.95 8.89 -16.72
C ILE A 22 -2.69 8.86 -18.23
N ILE A 23 -2.78 7.70 -18.86
CA ILE A 23 -2.64 7.59 -20.33
C ILE A 23 -3.80 8.28 -21.05
N LEU A 24 -5.04 8.08 -20.60
CA LEU A 24 -6.24 8.61 -21.27
C LEU A 24 -6.51 10.09 -20.97
N PHE A 25 -6.27 10.53 -19.73
CA PHE A 25 -6.70 11.84 -19.23
C PHE A 25 -5.54 12.69 -18.69
N GLY A 26 -4.33 12.16 -18.67
CA GLY A 26 -3.17 12.84 -18.07
C GLY A 26 -3.25 13.00 -16.55
N TYR A 27 -4.13 12.24 -15.88
CA TYR A 27 -4.46 12.38 -14.46
C TYR A 27 -4.59 11.01 -13.79
N SER A 28 -4.07 10.89 -12.57
CA SER A 28 -4.32 9.78 -11.66
C SER A 28 -4.44 10.32 -10.22
N LEU A 29 -4.70 9.46 -9.22
CA LEU A 29 -4.84 9.89 -7.83
C LEU A 29 -3.53 10.43 -7.20
N TRP A 30 -2.38 10.17 -7.78
CA TRP A 30 -1.07 10.58 -7.24
C TRP A 30 -0.11 11.15 -8.28
N THR A 31 -0.55 11.38 -9.50
CA THR A 31 0.28 12.07 -10.49
C THR A 31 -0.58 12.80 -11.54
N TYR A 32 -0.02 13.84 -12.12
CA TYR A 32 -0.67 14.66 -13.13
C TYR A 32 0.38 15.20 -14.13
N ILE A 33 0.13 15.04 -15.42
CA ILE A 33 1.07 15.46 -16.48
C ILE A 33 1.36 16.96 -16.46
N GLY A 34 0.39 17.77 -16.00
CA GLY A 34 0.54 19.24 -15.92
C GLY A 34 1.34 19.74 -14.72
N PHE A 35 1.89 18.88 -13.87
CA PHE A 35 2.81 19.30 -12.83
C PHE A 35 4.19 19.64 -13.42
N ASN A 36 4.84 20.65 -12.85
CA ASN A 36 6.27 20.86 -13.11
C ASN A 36 7.11 19.80 -12.39
N GLN A 37 8.39 19.66 -12.77
CA GLN A 37 9.25 18.60 -12.20
C GLN A 37 9.36 18.67 -10.67
N LEU A 38 9.42 19.88 -10.07
CA LEU A 38 9.47 20.02 -8.62
C LEU A 38 8.19 19.56 -7.94
N GLN A 39 7.04 19.85 -8.52
CA GLN A 39 5.74 19.38 -8.05
C GLN A 39 5.62 17.87 -8.15
N SER A 40 6.02 17.28 -9.28
CA SER A 40 6.06 15.83 -9.47
C SER A 40 7.01 15.17 -8.45
N THR A 41 8.20 15.74 -8.23
CA THR A 41 9.14 15.27 -7.20
C THR A 41 8.47 15.24 -5.83
N ALA A 42 7.79 16.31 -5.41
CA ALA A 42 7.15 16.39 -4.10
C ALA A 42 6.05 15.34 -3.93
N VAL A 43 5.20 15.18 -4.94
CA VAL A 43 4.09 14.21 -4.89
C VAL A 43 4.64 12.77 -4.82
N VAL A 44 5.55 12.41 -5.73
CA VAL A 44 6.05 11.04 -5.82
C VAL A 44 6.94 10.70 -4.63
N LEU A 45 7.78 11.62 -4.12
CA LEU A 45 8.50 11.41 -2.86
C LEU A 45 7.52 11.21 -1.69
N GLY A 46 6.43 11.97 -1.63
CA GLY A 46 5.37 11.75 -0.64
C GLY A 46 4.78 10.34 -0.73
N VAL A 47 4.50 9.85 -1.93
CA VAL A 47 4.04 8.47 -2.16
C VAL A 47 5.09 7.46 -1.69
N ILE A 48 6.35 7.60 -2.09
CA ILE A 48 7.45 6.70 -1.70
C ILE A 48 7.59 6.66 -0.17
N PHE A 49 7.65 7.81 0.50
CA PHE A 49 7.75 7.85 1.96
C PHE A 49 6.52 7.24 2.65
N GLY A 50 5.33 7.43 2.10
CA GLY A 50 4.12 6.78 2.60
C GLY A 50 4.19 5.26 2.51
N LEU A 51 4.61 4.72 1.36
CA LEU A 51 4.72 3.30 1.11
C LEU A 51 5.85 2.65 1.94
N VAL A 52 7.03 3.24 1.95
CA VAL A 52 8.19 2.75 2.73
C VAL A 52 7.90 2.81 4.23
N GLY A 53 7.42 3.95 4.72
CA GLY A 53 7.16 4.15 6.15
C GLY A 53 6.07 3.24 6.72
N THR A 54 5.12 2.80 5.92
CA THR A 54 4.04 1.89 6.35
C THR A 54 4.26 0.44 5.93
N GLY A 55 5.19 0.16 5.01
CA GLY A 55 5.40 -1.16 4.41
C GLY A 55 5.64 -2.28 5.42
N GLY A 56 6.41 -2.01 6.49
CA GLY A 56 6.61 -2.95 7.57
C GLY A 56 5.33 -3.31 8.30
N PHE A 57 4.48 -2.31 8.57
CA PHE A 57 3.19 -2.52 9.25
C PHE A 57 2.17 -3.26 8.37
N VAL A 58 2.22 -3.10 7.06
CA VAL A 58 1.40 -3.85 6.10
C VAL A 58 1.61 -5.35 6.27
N GLN A 59 2.86 -5.81 6.38
CA GLN A 59 3.17 -7.22 6.59
C GLN A 59 2.74 -7.71 7.97
N VAL A 60 2.90 -6.87 9.00
CA VAL A 60 2.42 -7.18 10.36
C VAL A 60 0.89 -7.30 10.38
N ILE A 61 0.17 -6.40 9.71
CA ILE A 61 -1.30 -6.47 9.55
C ILE A 61 -1.70 -7.80 8.92
N GLY A 62 -1.11 -8.13 7.77
CA GLY A 62 -1.38 -9.37 7.07
C GLY A 62 -1.22 -10.60 7.97
N ARG A 63 -0.10 -10.68 8.69
CA ARG A 63 0.20 -11.81 9.59
C ARG A 63 -0.74 -11.90 10.79
N GLN A 64 -0.98 -10.76 11.47
CA GLN A 64 -1.84 -10.73 12.67
C GLN A 64 -3.29 -11.03 12.37
N ILE A 65 -3.83 -10.42 11.32
CA ILE A 65 -5.23 -10.62 10.96
C ILE A 65 -5.44 -12.05 10.47
N SER A 66 -4.55 -12.60 9.63
CA SER A 66 -4.64 -13.99 9.19
C SER A 66 -4.68 -14.94 10.37
N HIS A 67 -3.80 -14.76 11.36
CA HIS A 67 -3.76 -15.60 12.55
C HIS A 67 -5.09 -15.63 13.31
N TYR A 68 -5.67 -14.45 13.61
CA TYR A 68 -6.95 -14.38 14.31
C TYR A 68 -8.14 -14.80 13.44
N TRP A 69 -8.07 -14.50 12.14
CA TRP A 69 -9.11 -14.87 11.18
C TRP A 69 -9.27 -16.38 11.04
N TYR A 70 -8.16 -17.12 10.87
CA TYR A 70 -8.18 -18.57 10.78
C TYR A 70 -8.62 -19.26 12.08
N ASN A 71 -8.38 -18.62 13.23
CA ASN A 71 -8.85 -19.08 14.51
C ASN A 71 -10.30 -18.64 14.84
N ASN A 72 -11.01 -18.02 13.88
CA ASN A 72 -12.37 -17.49 14.03
C ASN A 72 -12.53 -16.46 15.20
N ASP A 73 -11.42 -15.83 15.62
CA ASP A 73 -11.44 -14.77 16.64
C ASP A 73 -11.54 -13.38 15.97
N PHE A 74 -12.74 -13.04 15.50
CA PHE A 74 -12.99 -11.79 14.78
C PHE A 74 -12.89 -10.55 15.67
N VAL A 75 -13.10 -10.69 16.99
CA VAL A 75 -12.97 -9.59 17.94
C VAL A 75 -11.49 -9.20 18.07
N MET A 76 -10.60 -10.18 18.22
CA MET A 76 -9.16 -9.93 18.28
C MET A 76 -8.59 -9.48 16.94
N ALA A 77 -9.11 -9.99 15.82
CA ALA A 77 -8.75 -9.51 14.49
C ALA A 77 -9.03 -8.00 14.37
N ARG A 78 -10.25 -7.54 14.74
CA ARG A 78 -10.60 -6.11 14.72
C ARG A 78 -9.72 -5.28 15.65
N LYS A 79 -9.54 -5.69 16.89
CA LYS A 79 -8.72 -4.96 17.88
C LYS A 79 -7.27 -4.85 17.44
N SER A 80 -6.70 -5.96 16.94
CA SER A 80 -5.33 -6.01 16.43
C SER A 80 -5.15 -5.10 15.21
N THR A 81 -6.11 -5.09 14.29
CA THR A 81 -6.12 -4.19 13.13
C THR A 81 -6.00 -2.73 13.56
N ILE A 82 -6.90 -2.27 14.44
CA ILE A 82 -6.90 -0.89 14.92
C ILE A 82 -5.58 -0.54 15.61
N LYS A 83 -5.04 -1.48 16.40
CA LYS A 83 -3.79 -1.27 17.11
C LYS A 83 -2.60 -1.11 16.15
N VAL A 84 -2.44 -2.01 15.17
CA VAL A 84 -1.33 -1.96 14.22
C VAL A 84 -1.42 -0.71 13.34
N ILE A 85 -2.63 -0.31 12.92
CA ILE A 85 -2.81 0.96 12.18
C ILE A 85 -2.37 2.16 13.02
N LYS A 86 -2.75 2.23 14.31
CA LYS A 86 -2.31 3.30 15.21
C LYS A 86 -0.79 3.32 15.38
N ASP A 87 -0.17 2.15 15.60
CA ASP A 87 1.28 2.03 15.73
C ASP A 87 2.01 2.46 14.43
N GLY A 88 1.44 2.11 13.26
CA GLY A 88 1.95 2.53 11.96
C GLY A 88 1.86 4.05 11.75
N LEU A 89 0.75 4.67 12.13
CA LEU A 89 0.59 6.13 12.06
C LEU A 89 1.53 6.85 13.03
N LEU A 90 1.74 6.31 14.22
CA LEU A 90 2.71 6.85 15.17
C LEU A 90 4.13 6.81 14.59
N PHE A 91 4.52 5.69 14.00
CA PHE A 91 5.83 5.54 13.35
C PHE A 91 6.00 6.54 12.21
N MET A 92 4.98 6.71 11.36
CA MET A 92 4.98 7.72 10.29
C MET A 92 5.15 9.14 10.84
N SER A 93 4.50 9.45 11.96
CA SER A 93 4.63 10.77 12.62
C SER A 93 6.06 11.00 13.10
N VAL A 94 6.68 10.01 13.73
CA VAL A 94 8.08 10.09 14.18
C VAL A 94 9.02 10.25 12.98
N LEU A 95 8.84 9.47 11.91
CA LEU A 95 9.65 9.58 10.70
C LEU A 95 9.51 10.96 10.05
N SER A 96 8.30 11.51 10.02
CA SER A 96 8.03 12.85 9.48
C SER A 96 8.73 13.95 10.28
N VAL A 97 8.71 13.87 11.61
CA VAL A 97 9.44 14.81 12.48
C VAL A 97 10.94 14.71 12.23
N LEU A 98 11.47 13.50 12.11
CA LEU A 98 12.89 13.29 11.82
C LEU A 98 13.30 13.91 10.48
N LEU A 99 12.48 13.74 9.44
CA LEU A 99 12.72 14.37 8.13
C LEU A 99 12.69 15.91 8.21
N LEU A 100 11.76 16.49 9.01
CA LEU A 100 11.75 17.95 9.26
C LEU A 100 13.03 18.43 9.93
N VAL A 101 13.49 17.70 10.94
CA VAL A 101 14.73 18.03 11.66
C VAL A 101 15.93 17.97 10.70
N VAL A 102 16.04 16.89 9.90
CA VAL A 102 17.10 16.77 8.89
C VAL A 102 17.05 17.93 7.90
N ASN A 103 15.87 18.26 7.38
CA ASN A 103 15.74 19.36 6.43
C ASN A 103 16.05 20.72 7.06
N PHE A 104 15.73 20.92 8.34
CA PHE A 104 16.05 22.16 9.06
C PHE A 104 17.56 22.40 9.12
N PHE A 105 18.37 21.35 9.37
CA PHE A 105 19.82 21.49 9.42
C PHE A 105 20.50 21.48 8.05
N ALA A 106 19.98 20.68 7.11
CA ALA A 106 20.62 20.46 5.81
C ALA A 106 20.06 21.37 4.69
N ASN A 107 18.93 22.06 4.89
CA ASN A 107 18.26 22.92 3.90
C ASN A 107 18.09 22.24 2.52
N ILE A 108 17.73 20.95 2.52
CA ILE A 108 17.67 20.13 1.29
C ILE A 108 16.55 20.61 0.36
N TYR A 109 15.37 20.91 0.94
CA TYR A 109 14.18 21.31 0.20
C TYR A 109 13.46 22.50 0.83
N PRO A 110 12.75 23.33 0.02
CA PRO A 110 11.92 24.41 0.55
C PRO A 110 10.73 23.88 1.36
N TYR A 111 10.31 24.60 2.40
CA TYR A 111 9.23 24.14 3.30
C TYR A 111 7.89 23.87 2.58
N ARG A 112 7.57 24.65 1.52
CA ARG A 112 6.37 24.40 0.69
C ARG A 112 6.39 23.03 0.02
N PHE A 113 7.56 22.59 -0.41
CA PHE A 113 7.76 21.25 -0.97
C PHE A 113 7.50 20.16 0.08
N LEU A 114 8.09 20.31 1.27
CA LEU A 114 7.90 19.35 2.37
C LEU A 114 6.45 19.23 2.80
N TYR A 115 5.71 20.34 2.83
CA TYR A 115 4.28 20.30 3.15
C TYR A 115 3.50 19.36 2.21
N ILE A 116 3.77 19.42 0.91
CA ILE A 116 3.15 18.52 -0.08
C ILE A 116 3.59 17.07 0.19
N VAL A 117 4.90 16.84 0.37
CA VAL A 117 5.44 15.50 0.69
C VAL A 117 4.74 14.91 1.91
N TYR A 118 4.56 15.67 2.98
CA TYR A 118 3.90 15.14 4.20
C TYR A 118 2.45 14.79 3.98
N ILE A 119 1.66 15.64 3.34
CA ILE A 119 0.24 15.36 3.12
C ILE A 119 0.07 14.09 2.28
N TYR A 120 0.86 13.95 1.20
CA TYR A 120 0.82 12.74 0.38
C TYR A 120 1.30 11.51 1.15
N SER A 121 2.39 11.63 1.90
CA SER A 121 2.96 10.55 2.69
C SER A 121 1.95 9.99 3.70
N PHE A 122 1.28 10.85 4.47
CA PHE A 122 0.25 10.43 5.41
C PHE A 122 -0.98 9.85 4.71
N SER A 123 -1.48 10.49 3.65
CA SER A 123 -2.67 10.03 2.93
C SER A 123 -2.44 8.66 2.30
N ILE A 124 -1.32 8.45 1.63
CA ILE A 124 -0.95 7.17 1.03
C ILE A 124 -0.62 6.12 2.09
N GLY A 125 0.07 6.51 3.16
CA GLY A 125 0.36 5.60 4.28
C GLY A 125 -0.92 5.05 4.92
N ILE A 126 -1.92 5.91 5.20
CA ILE A 126 -3.23 5.50 5.71
C ILE A 126 -3.94 4.59 4.70
N LEU A 127 -3.96 4.98 3.43
CA LEU A 127 -4.58 4.21 2.35
C LEU A 127 -4.00 2.79 2.29
N LEU A 128 -2.67 2.65 2.36
CA LEU A 128 -1.97 1.37 2.30
C LEU A 128 -2.23 0.52 3.55
N LEU A 129 -2.19 1.10 4.75
CA LEU A 129 -2.48 0.38 6.00
C LEU A 129 -3.90 -0.17 6.02
N ILE A 130 -4.89 0.60 5.53
CA ILE A 130 -6.28 0.16 5.47
C ILE A 130 -6.47 -0.89 4.38
N SER A 131 -5.90 -0.69 3.20
CA SER A 131 -6.02 -1.64 2.09
C SER A 131 -5.41 -3.00 2.44
N ALA A 132 -4.31 -3.02 3.21
CA ALA A 132 -3.66 -4.25 3.66
C ALA A 132 -4.57 -5.18 4.47
N VAL A 133 -5.58 -4.62 5.16
CA VAL A 133 -6.54 -5.40 5.95
C VAL A 133 -7.44 -6.27 5.07
N PHE A 134 -7.73 -5.86 3.85
CA PHE A 134 -8.65 -6.58 2.95
C PHE A 134 -8.06 -7.87 2.39
N HIS A 135 -6.73 -7.99 2.33
CA HIS A 135 -6.06 -9.18 1.80
C HIS A 135 -6.34 -10.43 2.66
N PRO A 136 -6.04 -10.45 3.98
CA PRO A 136 -6.33 -11.61 4.82
C PRO A 136 -7.83 -11.86 5.01
N LEU A 137 -8.67 -10.82 4.89
CA LEU A 137 -10.13 -10.95 4.96
C LEU A 137 -10.75 -11.51 3.67
N LYS A 138 -9.96 -11.72 2.61
CA LYS A 138 -10.40 -12.15 1.27
C LYS A 138 -11.46 -11.22 0.65
N GLN A 139 -11.41 -9.91 0.98
CA GLN A 139 -12.33 -8.87 0.50
C GLN A 139 -11.64 -7.88 -0.44
N ARG A 140 -10.71 -8.35 -1.27
CA ARG A 140 -9.84 -7.54 -2.14
C ARG A 140 -10.60 -6.70 -3.16
N TRP A 141 -11.75 -7.19 -3.63
CA TRP A 141 -12.60 -6.48 -4.60
C TRP A 141 -13.01 -5.08 -4.12
N MET A 142 -13.13 -4.89 -2.80
CA MET A 142 -13.50 -3.60 -2.23
C MET A 142 -12.42 -2.54 -2.44
N ILE A 143 -11.14 -2.92 -2.47
CA ILE A 143 -10.03 -2.03 -2.80
C ILE A 143 -10.25 -1.47 -4.21
N THR A 144 -10.50 -2.36 -5.18
CA THR A 144 -10.72 -1.97 -6.59
C THR A 144 -11.92 -1.04 -6.73
N VAL A 145 -13.05 -1.36 -6.08
CA VAL A 145 -14.25 -0.50 -6.11
C VAL A 145 -13.96 0.87 -5.49
N ALA A 146 -13.28 0.91 -4.34
CA ALA A 146 -12.92 2.16 -3.69
C ALA A 146 -12.03 3.04 -4.59
N PHE A 147 -11.04 2.43 -5.27
CA PHE A 147 -10.18 3.15 -6.21
C PHE A 147 -10.94 3.63 -7.47
N LEU A 148 -11.84 2.82 -8.02
CA LEU A 148 -12.67 3.22 -9.17
C LEU A 148 -13.53 4.44 -8.84
N VAL A 149 -14.26 4.39 -7.72
CA VAL A 149 -15.11 5.49 -7.28
C VAL A 149 -14.29 6.74 -6.98
N ALA A 150 -13.18 6.59 -6.27
CA ALA A 150 -12.28 7.68 -5.91
C ALA A 150 -11.66 8.36 -7.14
N THR A 151 -11.17 7.56 -8.09
CA THR A 151 -10.57 8.07 -9.32
C THR A 151 -11.62 8.75 -10.20
N GLY A 152 -12.81 8.14 -10.35
CA GLY A 152 -13.91 8.74 -11.10
C GLY A 152 -14.37 10.08 -10.52
N LEU A 153 -14.47 10.17 -9.18
CA LEU A 153 -14.83 11.42 -8.51
C LEU A 153 -13.73 12.47 -8.63
N ALA A 154 -12.46 12.10 -8.41
CA ALA A 154 -11.35 13.03 -8.49
C ALA A 154 -11.15 13.55 -9.92
N LEU A 155 -11.30 12.67 -10.92
CA LEU A 155 -11.23 13.04 -12.34
C LEU A 155 -12.39 13.98 -12.74
N SER A 156 -13.61 13.68 -12.31
CA SER A 156 -14.76 14.56 -12.58
C SER A 156 -14.57 15.94 -11.93
N LEU A 157 -14.10 16.01 -10.69
CA LEU A 157 -13.76 17.29 -10.07
C LEU A 157 -12.70 18.05 -10.87
N LYS A 158 -11.66 17.35 -11.36
CA LYS A 158 -10.61 17.98 -12.17
C LYS A 158 -11.12 18.52 -13.50
N LEU A 159 -12.04 17.78 -14.17
CA LEU A 159 -12.57 18.16 -15.49
C LEU A 159 -13.64 19.25 -15.41
N PHE A 160 -14.49 19.22 -14.39
CA PHE A 160 -15.65 20.12 -14.29
C PHE A 160 -15.47 21.29 -13.33
N THR A 161 -14.34 21.33 -12.57
CA THR A 161 -14.09 22.44 -11.62
C THR A 161 -12.69 23.00 -11.80
N ASN A 162 -12.50 24.26 -11.41
CA ASN A 162 -11.19 24.92 -11.41
C ASN A 162 -10.39 24.69 -10.11
N ILE A 163 -10.69 23.61 -9.37
CA ILE A 163 -10.00 23.29 -8.14
C ILE A 163 -8.54 22.88 -8.46
N ALA A 164 -7.61 23.34 -7.62
CA ALA A 164 -6.21 22.98 -7.75
C ALA A 164 -6.02 21.45 -7.68
N THR A 165 -5.19 20.90 -8.57
CA THR A 165 -5.02 19.44 -8.76
C THR A 165 -4.63 18.70 -7.48
N TYR A 166 -3.84 19.31 -6.60
CA TYR A 166 -3.52 18.69 -5.30
C TYR A 166 -4.75 18.39 -4.46
N PHE A 167 -5.73 19.32 -4.43
CA PHE A 167 -6.96 19.10 -3.68
C PHE A 167 -7.82 17.99 -4.29
N THR A 168 -7.88 17.90 -5.62
CA THR A 168 -8.61 16.80 -6.28
C THR A 168 -7.98 15.45 -5.98
N HIS A 169 -6.64 15.35 -5.95
CA HIS A 169 -5.93 14.16 -5.51
C HIS A 169 -6.28 13.79 -4.06
N TRP A 170 -6.16 14.74 -3.13
CA TRP A 170 -6.46 14.48 -1.72
C TRP A 170 -7.90 14.05 -1.51
N ILE A 171 -8.85 14.75 -2.12
CA ILE A 171 -10.28 14.35 -2.06
C ILE A 171 -10.43 12.92 -2.56
N GLY A 172 -9.85 12.56 -3.70
CA GLY A 172 -9.90 11.20 -4.23
C GLY A 172 -9.33 10.16 -3.27
N ILE A 173 -8.11 10.37 -2.76
CA ILE A 173 -7.46 9.46 -1.82
C ILE A 173 -8.30 9.31 -0.54
N TRP A 174 -8.81 10.41 0.04
CA TRP A 174 -9.63 10.37 1.23
C TRP A 174 -10.99 9.71 1.00
N VAL A 175 -11.60 9.86 -0.19
CA VAL A 175 -12.82 9.12 -0.56
C VAL A 175 -12.55 7.63 -0.59
N ALA A 176 -11.44 7.17 -1.17
CA ALA A 176 -11.06 5.75 -1.14
C ALA A 176 -10.90 5.24 0.30
N ILE A 177 -10.20 6.00 1.16
CA ILE A 177 -9.99 5.68 2.57
C ILE A 177 -11.34 5.54 3.30
N ILE A 178 -12.21 6.54 3.16
CA ILE A 178 -13.52 6.58 3.84
C ILE A 178 -14.39 5.39 3.41
N LEU A 179 -14.49 5.10 2.11
CA LEU A 179 -15.24 3.95 1.60
C LEU A 179 -14.73 2.63 2.18
N MET A 180 -13.41 2.44 2.21
CA MET A 180 -12.81 1.25 2.79
C MET A 180 -13.05 1.15 4.30
N VAL A 181 -12.93 2.24 5.06
CA VAL A 181 -13.20 2.25 6.52
C VAL A 181 -14.65 1.93 6.82
N ILE A 182 -15.60 2.54 6.11
CA ILE A 182 -17.03 2.25 6.27
C ILE A 182 -17.32 0.77 6.04
N TYR A 183 -16.79 0.22 4.95
CA TYR A 183 -16.98 -1.21 4.65
C TYR A 183 -16.32 -2.12 5.69
N LEU A 184 -15.10 -1.82 6.16
CA LEU A 184 -14.44 -2.59 7.21
C LEU A 184 -15.22 -2.59 8.51
N ASN A 185 -15.76 -1.43 8.92
CA ASN A 185 -16.60 -1.35 10.10
C ASN A 185 -17.88 -2.19 9.97
N TYR A 186 -18.55 -2.10 8.82
CA TYR A 186 -19.72 -2.94 8.53
C TYR A 186 -19.36 -4.42 8.60
N PHE A 187 -18.28 -4.82 7.92
CA PHE A 187 -17.84 -6.21 7.83
C PHE A 187 -17.45 -6.80 9.19
N PHE A 188 -16.63 -6.09 9.97
CA PHE A 188 -16.28 -6.53 11.33
C PHE A 188 -17.49 -6.57 12.26
N ASN A 189 -18.39 -5.59 12.23
CA ASN A 189 -19.58 -5.60 13.06
C ASN A 189 -20.46 -6.82 12.74
N LYS A 190 -20.64 -7.17 11.46
CA LYS A 190 -21.39 -8.35 11.05
C LYS A 190 -20.75 -9.64 11.58
N LYS A 191 -19.44 -9.78 11.49
CA LYS A 191 -18.70 -10.97 11.94
C LYS A 191 -18.63 -11.07 13.45
N VAL A 192 -18.37 -9.97 14.16
CA VAL A 192 -18.30 -9.93 15.63
C VAL A 192 -19.65 -10.27 16.26
N LYS A 193 -20.78 -9.76 15.71
CA LYS A 193 -22.13 -10.12 16.20
C LYS A 193 -22.44 -11.60 16.08
N ALA A 194 -21.86 -12.29 15.10
CA ALA A 194 -22.04 -13.73 14.90
C ALA A 194 -21.17 -14.59 15.82
N THR A 195 -20.28 -13.98 16.62
CA THR A 195 -19.30 -14.69 17.44
C THR A 195 -19.66 -14.58 18.91
N ARG A 196 -19.74 -15.74 19.61
CA ARG A 196 -19.98 -15.80 21.07
C ARG A 196 -18.72 -15.61 21.93
N ASN A 197 -17.55 -15.40 21.32
CA ASN A 197 -16.28 -15.36 22.04
C ASN A 197 -16.10 -14.06 22.84
N VAL A 198 -15.74 -14.23 24.12
CA VAL A 198 -15.39 -13.11 24.99
C VAL A 198 -14.03 -12.53 24.57
N SER A 199 -14.03 -11.23 24.30
CA SER A 199 -12.84 -10.50 23.89
C SER A 199 -11.79 -10.49 25.00
N ARG A 200 -10.63 -11.03 24.74
CA ARG A 200 -9.43 -10.91 25.60
C ARG A 200 -8.72 -9.57 25.38
N ALA A 201 -7.81 -9.22 26.28
CA ALA A 201 -6.96 -8.05 26.07
C ALA A 201 -5.99 -8.29 24.91
N THR A 202 -5.76 -7.25 24.09
CA THR A 202 -4.73 -7.32 23.02
C THR A 202 -3.34 -7.47 23.64
N SER A 203 -2.44 -8.20 22.96
CA SER A 203 -1.03 -8.29 23.40
C SER A 203 -0.40 -6.88 23.48
N LYS A 204 0.52 -6.69 24.44
CA LYS A 204 1.30 -5.44 24.53
C LYS A 204 2.04 -5.18 23.22
N THR A 205 2.22 -3.91 22.84
CA THR A 205 2.91 -3.52 21.60
C THR A 205 4.31 -4.14 21.52
N ALA A 206 5.06 -4.15 22.61
CA ALA A 206 6.39 -4.77 22.65
C ALA A 206 6.37 -6.27 22.26
N VAL A 207 5.41 -7.03 22.78
CA VAL A 207 5.27 -8.47 22.44
C VAL A 207 4.89 -8.64 20.97
N MET A 208 4.04 -7.77 20.46
CA MET A 208 3.62 -7.78 19.06
C MET A 208 4.80 -7.47 18.15
N ILE A 209 5.62 -6.46 18.46
CA ILE A 209 6.83 -6.11 17.72
C ILE A 209 7.81 -7.28 17.75
N TYR A 210 8.14 -7.82 18.93
CA TYR A 210 9.06 -8.95 19.09
C TYR A 210 8.64 -10.18 18.27
N ARG A 211 7.35 -10.50 18.25
CA ARG A 211 6.82 -11.64 17.48
C ARG A 211 6.85 -11.42 15.97
N ASN A 212 6.76 -10.16 15.51
CA ASN A 212 6.59 -9.84 14.10
C ASN A 212 7.74 -9.03 13.49
N TYR A 213 8.86 -8.81 14.22
CA TYR A 213 9.95 -7.94 13.73
C TYR A 213 10.51 -8.39 12.38
N ARG A 214 10.61 -9.70 12.12
CA ARG A 214 11.08 -10.23 10.83
C ARG A 214 10.16 -9.83 9.67
N TYR A 215 8.85 -9.90 9.89
CA TYR A 215 7.86 -9.49 8.89
C TYR A 215 7.85 -7.97 8.70
N PHE A 216 8.06 -7.23 9.77
CA PHE A 216 8.17 -5.77 9.70
C PHE A 216 9.38 -5.35 8.85
N PHE A 217 10.57 -5.87 9.13
CA PHE A 217 11.76 -5.56 8.35
C PHE A 217 11.65 -6.06 6.92
N TYR A 218 11.08 -7.23 6.68
CA TYR A 218 10.81 -7.72 5.34
C TYR A 218 9.93 -6.74 4.55
N GLY A 219 8.82 -6.28 5.10
CA GLY A 219 7.93 -5.34 4.44
C GLY A 219 8.56 -3.97 4.20
N LEU A 220 9.32 -3.46 5.18
CA LEU A 220 10.03 -2.19 5.03
C LEU A 220 11.09 -2.28 3.94
N LEU A 221 11.96 -3.29 4.00
CA LEU A 221 13.03 -3.49 3.01
C LEU A 221 12.49 -3.79 1.62
N PHE A 222 11.36 -4.47 1.50
CA PHE A 222 10.69 -4.73 0.23
C PHE A 222 10.31 -3.43 -0.49
N PHE A 223 9.70 -2.48 0.21
CA PHE A 223 9.38 -1.18 -0.38
C PHE A 223 10.62 -0.32 -0.62
N VAL A 224 11.62 -0.37 0.26
CA VAL A 224 12.91 0.30 0.01
C VAL A 224 13.53 -0.26 -1.27
N PHE A 225 13.55 -1.58 -1.45
CA PHE A 225 14.10 -2.21 -2.65
C PHE A 225 13.36 -1.81 -3.94
N ILE A 226 12.02 -1.73 -3.89
CA ILE A 226 11.22 -1.31 -5.06
C ILE A 226 11.51 0.14 -5.49
N PHE A 227 11.82 1.02 -4.54
CA PHE A 227 11.95 2.45 -4.84
C PHE A 227 13.39 2.97 -4.84
N ILE A 228 14.38 2.15 -4.48
CA ILE A 228 15.78 2.59 -4.41
C ILE A 228 16.32 2.97 -5.79
N ASP A 229 15.92 2.24 -6.83
CA ASP A 229 16.28 2.51 -8.22
C ASP A 229 15.77 3.89 -8.68
N ARG A 230 14.53 4.25 -8.31
CA ARG A 230 13.98 5.60 -8.57
C ARG A 230 14.79 6.69 -7.88
N ILE A 231 15.09 6.51 -6.59
CA ILE A 231 15.88 7.49 -5.84
C ILE A 231 17.27 7.64 -6.46
N LEU A 232 17.90 6.55 -6.87
CA LEU A 232 19.20 6.58 -7.53
C LEU A 232 19.12 7.26 -8.91
N ALA A 233 18.14 6.93 -9.74
CA ALA A 233 17.93 7.55 -11.04
C ALA A 233 17.67 9.06 -10.91
N TRP A 234 16.91 9.47 -9.91
CA TRP A 234 16.58 10.88 -9.66
C TRP A 234 17.70 11.67 -8.94
N SER A 235 18.70 10.98 -8.39
CA SER A 235 19.89 11.60 -7.80
C SER A 235 21.02 11.80 -8.79
N THR A 236 20.83 11.36 -10.04
CA THR A 236 21.80 11.52 -11.13
C THR A 236 21.20 12.40 -12.23
N SER A 237 22.01 13.27 -12.82
CA SER A 237 21.62 14.04 -14.00
C SER A 237 22.62 13.85 -15.12
N ALA A 238 22.13 13.60 -16.32
CA ALA A 238 22.96 13.59 -17.51
C ALA A 238 23.45 15.00 -17.91
N ASP A 239 22.71 16.03 -17.53
CA ASP A 239 22.90 17.42 -17.96
C ASP A 239 23.66 18.31 -16.95
N GLY A 240 24.15 17.75 -15.83
CA GLY A 240 24.96 18.50 -14.86
C GLY A 240 24.34 18.63 -13.46
N LEU A 241 24.38 19.85 -12.88
CA LEU A 241 23.96 20.08 -11.49
C LEU A 241 22.45 19.96 -11.32
N LEU A 242 22.02 19.05 -10.43
CA LEU A 242 20.62 18.96 -10.00
C LEU A 242 20.26 20.14 -9.08
N PRO A 243 19.05 20.72 -9.19
CA PRO A 243 18.59 21.79 -8.31
C PRO A 243 18.37 21.31 -6.87
N TYR A 244 18.18 20.02 -6.67
CA TYR A 244 17.98 19.37 -5.37
C TYR A 244 18.64 17.98 -5.35
N ALA A 245 18.81 17.41 -4.15
CA ALA A 245 19.47 16.11 -3.96
C ALA A 245 18.80 14.95 -4.70
N VAL A 246 17.48 15.01 -4.87
CA VAL A 246 16.68 14.07 -5.67
C VAL A 246 15.68 14.89 -6.49
N TYR A 247 15.65 14.69 -7.79
CA TYR A 247 14.83 15.47 -8.70
C TYR A 247 14.21 14.60 -9.79
N TYR A 248 12.90 14.71 -10.00
CA TYR A 248 12.11 13.87 -10.90
C TYR A 248 12.68 13.79 -12.31
N GLU A 249 12.94 12.56 -12.78
CA GLU A 249 13.43 12.29 -14.14
C GLU A 249 12.32 11.67 -14.98
N LYS A 250 11.79 12.47 -15.93
CA LYS A 250 10.64 12.10 -16.73
C LYS A 250 10.87 10.87 -17.61
N ASN A 251 12.04 10.77 -18.23
CA ASN A 251 12.35 9.67 -19.16
C ASN A 251 12.43 8.34 -18.41
N TYR A 252 12.98 8.36 -17.20
CA TYR A 252 13.04 7.18 -16.33
C TYR A 252 11.63 6.72 -15.92
N GLU A 253 10.75 7.65 -15.54
CA GLU A 253 9.39 7.31 -15.10
C GLU A 253 8.53 6.71 -16.23
N VAL A 254 8.67 7.19 -17.46
CA VAL A 254 7.97 6.59 -18.62
C VAL A 254 8.41 5.12 -18.81
N GLY A 255 9.70 4.82 -18.67
CA GLY A 255 10.20 3.45 -18.70
C GLY A 255 9.64 2.59 -17.58
N MET A 256 9.59 3.12 -16.37
CA MET A 256 9.01 2.44 -15.20
C MET A 256 7.52 2.17 -15.33
N ASP A 257 6.75 3.11 -15.88
CA ASP A 257 5.31 2.92 -16.11
C ASP A 257 5.05 1.77 -17.09
N ILE A 258 5.86 1.67 -18.16
CA ILE A 258 5.80 0.54 -19.10
C ILE A 258 6.16 -0.78 -18.39
N ALA A 259 7.22 -0.79 -17.56
CA ALA A 259 7.63 -1.97 -16.81
C ALA A 259 6.51 -2.43 -15.83
N ILE A 260 5.84 -1.49 -15.16
CA ILE A 260 4.72 -1.80 -14.27
C ILE A 260 3.53 -2.39 -15.04
N LEU A 261 3.23 -1.91 -16.25
CA LEU A 261 2.18 -2.51 -17.09
C LEU A 261 2.50 -3.96 -17.45
N ILE A 262 3.74 -4.25 -17.82
CA ILE A 262 4.19 -5.62 -18.12
C ILE A 262 4.10 -6.48 -16.86
N PHE A 263 4.59 -5.97 -15.72
CA PHE A 263 4.51 -6.67 -14.44
C PHE A 263 3.08 -6.98 -14.03
N PHE A 264 2.13 -6.08 -14.27
CA PHE A 264 0.72 -6.30 -14.01
C PHE A 264 0.18 -7.58 -14.71
N LEU A 265 0.55 -7.81 -15.96
CA LEU A 265 0.16 -9.02 -16.68
C LEU A 265 0.77 -10.28 -16.03
N LEU A 266 1.98 -10.18 -15.50
CA LEU A 266 2.67 -11.29 -14.83
C LEU A 266 2.08 -11.63 -13.46
N VAL A 267 1.46 -10.66 -12.77
CA VAL A 267 0.81 -10.90 -11.44
C VAL A 267 -0.28 -11.97 -11.53
N GLY A 268 -1.04 -12.00 -12.62
CA GLY A 268 -2.05 -13.05 -12.83
C GLY A 268 -1.44 -14.45 -12.91
N VAL A 269 -0.29 -14.60 -13.59
CA VAL A 269 0.45 -15.86 -13.70
C VAL A 269 1.03 -16.27 -12.34
N LEU A 270 1.58 -15.31 -11.60
CA LEU A 270 2.14 -15.54 -10.27
C LEU A 270 1.06 -16.04 -9.29
N GLU A 271 -0.12 -15.43 -9.27
CA GLU A 271 -1.23 -15.83 -8.40
C GLU A 271 -1.72 -17.24 -8.75
N PHE A 272 -1.79 -17.57 -10.03
CA PHE A 272 -2.12 -18.94 -10.47
C PHE A 272 -1.07 -19.95 -9.96
N SER A 273 0.21 -19.64 -10.07
CA SER A 273 1.30 -20.50 -9.61
C SER A 273 1.25 -20.73 -8.10
N ILE A 274 1.03 -19.64 -7.32
CA ILE A 274 0.90 -19.72 -5.86
C ILE A 274 -0.33 -20.57 -5.47
N ALA A 275 -1.48 -20.36 -6.11
CA ALA A 275 -2.69 -21.09 -5.82
C ALA A 275 -2.54 -22.59 -6.16
N SER A 276 -1.92 -22.90 -7.29
CA SER A 276 -1.65 -24.29 -7.71
C SER A 276 -0.70 -24.99 -6.75
N PHE A 277 0.38 -24.31 -6.34
CA PHE A 277 1.33 -24.83 -5.35
C PHE A 277 0.66 -25.07 -3.99
N SER A 278 -0.13 -24.11 -3.51
CA SER A 278 -0.87 -24.24 -2.25
C SER A 278 -1.83 -25.45 -2.28
N THR A 279 -2.58 -25.61 -3.37
CA THR A 279 -3.51 -26.74 -3.53
C THR A 279 -2.77 -28.08 -3.55
N LEU A 280 -1.64 -28.15 -4.27
CA LEU A 280 -0.81 -29.35 -4.30
C LEU A 280 -0.22 -29.68 -2.93
N SER A 281 0.30 -28.67 -2.21
CA SER A 281 0.82 -28.81 -0.86
C SER A 281 -0.25 -29.32 0.10
N ASP A 282 -1.47 -28.78 0.05
CA ASP A 282 -2.59 -29.22 0.89
C ASP A 282 -2.99 -30.68 0.60
N LEU A 283 -2.98 -31.12 -0.66
CA LEU A 283 -3.25 -32.48 -1.06
C LEU A 283 -2.19 -33.46 -0.53
N LEU A 284 -0.92 -33.10 -0.70
CA LEU A 284 0.20 -33.91 -0.22
C LEU A 284 0.18 -34.02 1.32
N GLN A 285 -0.09 -32.93 2.03
CA GLN A 285 -0.21 -32.96 3.49
C GLN A 285 -1.34 -33.85 4.00
N LYS A 286 -2.45 -33.95 3.27
CA LYS A 286 -3.56 -34.83 3.61
C LYS A 286 -3.27 -36.29 3.31
N GLN A 287 -2.41 -36.60 2.33
CA GLN A 287 -2.06 -37.97 1.92
C GLN A 287 -0.94 -38.58 2.76
N ILE A 288 -0.09 -37.76 3.38
CA ILE A 288 1.04 -38.24 4.19
C ILE A 288 0.57 -38.42 5.64
N PRO A 289 0.60 -39.65 6.19
CA PRO A 289 0.23 -39.89 7.57
C PRO A 289 1.20 -39.16 8.52
N TYR A 290 0.69 -38.63 9.61
CA TYR A 290 1.44 -37.90 10.64
C TYR A 290 2.68 -38.66 11.19
N ASN A 291 2.73 -39.97 11.00
CA ASN A 291 3.80 -40.85 11.49
C ASN A 291 5.01 -40.96 10.54
N GLN A 292 5.00 -40.31 9.40
CA GLN A 292 6.10 -40.36 8.42
C GLN A 292 6.58 -38.96 8.00
N PRO A 293 7.14 -38.15 8.94
CA PRO A 293 7.64 -36.81 8.60
C PRO A 293 8.82 -36.80 7.63
N GLN A 294 9.52 -37.94 7.47
CA GLN A 294 10.67 -38.06 6.55
C GLN A 294 10.30 -38.07 5.07
N VAL A 295 9.05 -38.30 4.73
CA VAL A 295 8.56 -38.25 3.32
C VAL A 295 8.30 -36.81 2.86
N PHE A 296 8.36 -35.85 3.78
CA PHE A 296 8.12 -34.40 3.50
C PHE A 296 9.40 -33.64 3.12
N ASN A 297 10.57 -34.20 3.35
CA ASN A 297 11.87 -33.66 2.97
C ASN A 297 12.33 -34.31 1.66
#